data_e67c541a4a250478774fde71d670fa7f
#
_entry.id   e67c541a4a250478774fde71d670fa7f
#
_cell.length_a   1.000
_cell.length_b   1.000
_cell.length_c   1.000
_cell.angle_alpha   90.00
_cell.angle_beta   90.00
_cell.angle_gamma   90.00
#
_symmetry.space_group_name_H-M   'P 1'
#
loop_
_entity.id
_entity.type
_entity.pdbx_description
1 polymer ?
#
loop_
_entity_poly.entity_id
_entity_poly.type
_entity_poly.pdbx_seq_one_letter_code
_entity_poly.pdbx_strand_id
1 'polypeptide(L)'
;MFMDATHPQHNPVISCGWIKRGEEHPIKSNTGRRRLNINGAIDVQRMSAQIRFDDTIDAISTIALFEQIERANPLAKRITIICDNARYYRSKAVSEYLENSRIDLLFLPPYSPNLNLIERFWKFFKRQVLYNHYYEAFNDYKNACKRFFRELDSYIPRLRSLLTENFEIIGN
;
A
#
# COMPACT_ATOMS: atom_id res chain seq x y z
N MET A 1 -11.04 0.64 7.39
CA MET A 1 -9.66 0.53 6.82
C MET A 1 -9.75 0.69 5.31
N PHE A 2 -8.68 1.15 4.65
CA PHE A 2 -8.57 1.19 3.20
C PHE A 2 -7.57 0.13 2.74
N MET A 3 -7.89 -0.63 1.69
CA MET A 3 -7.09 -1.77 1.23
C MET A 3 -6.83 -1.69 -0.28
N ASP A 4 -5.62 -2.08 -0.66
CA ASP A 4 -5.18 -2.19 -2.04
C ASP A 4 -3.84 -2.93 -2.12
N ALA A 5 -3.44 -3.34 -3.32
CA ALA A 5 -2.14 -3.93 -3.61
C ALA A 5 -1.24 -2.97 -4.38
N THR A 6 0.06 -3.03 -4.13
CA THR A 6 1.06 -2.29 -4.91
C THR A 6 2.19 -3.19 -5.38
N HIS A 7 2.73 -2.88 -6.56
CA HIS A 7 3.74 -3.69 -7.24
C HIS A 7 5.01 -2.87 -7.53
N PRO A 8 5.73 -2.39 -6.49
CA PRO A 8 6.91 -1.57 -6.71
C PRO A 8 8.02 -2.38 -7.37
N GLN A 9 8.64 -1.80 -8.40
CA GLN A 9 9.71 -2.42 -9.17
C GLN A 9 11.06 -2.17 -8.51
N HIS A 10 12.01 -3.10 -8.69
CA HIS A 10 13.40 -2.94 -8.30
C HIS A 10 14.11 -1.99 -9.29
N ASN A 11 13.70 -0.74 -9.26
CA ASN A 11 14.29 0.33 -10.05
C ASN A 11 14.08 1.65 -9.32
N PRO A 12 15.05 2.56 -9.27
CA PRO A 12 14.85 3.88 -8.70
C PRO A 12 13.80 4.64 -9.50
N VAL A 13 12.97 5.37 -8.81
CA VAL A 13 12.06 6.33 -9.43
C VAL A 13 12.79 7.67 -9.46
N ILE A 14 13.10 8.14 -10.66
CA ILE A 14 13.74 9.45 -10.83
C ILE A 14 12.74 10.53 -10.43
N SER A 15 13.13 11.36 -9.50
CA SER A 15 12.34 12.50 -9.05
C SER A 15 13.17 13.77 -9.11
N CYS A 16 12.53 14.89 -9.43
CA CYS A 16 13.16 16.19 -9.42
C CYS A 16 13.67 16.55 -8.01
N GLY A 17 14.85 17.13 -7.94
CA GLY A 17 15.47 17.66 -6.74
C GLY A 17 16.23 18.94 -7.06
N TRP A 18 16.55 19.73 -6.05
CA TRP A 18 17.42 20.88 -6.19
C TRP A 18 18.87 20.42 -6.10
N ILE A 19 19.66 20.69 -7.11
CA ILE A 19 21.11 20.48 -7.12
C ILE A 19 21.80 21.81 -7.39
N LYS A 20 23.04 21.94 -6.95
CA LYS A 20 23.83 23.12 -7.22
C LYS A 20 24.07 23.26 -8.73
N ARG A 21 24.00 24.48 -9.24
CA ARG A 21 24.20 24.75 -10.66
C ARG A 21 25.60 24.28 -11.09
N GLY A 22 25.64 23.45 -12.14
CA GLY A 22 26.87 22.88 -12.68
C GLY A 22 27.31 21.54 -12.06
N GLU A 23 26.55 20.99 -11.09
CA GLU A 23 26.77 19.67 -10.59
C GLU A 23 25.84 18.66 -11.30
N GLU A 24 26.38 17.47 -11.57
CA GLU A 24 25.60 16.33 -12.09
C GLU A 24 25.44 15.27 -10.99
N HIS A 25 24.24 14.77 -10.83
CA HIS A 25 23.93 13.66 -9.91
C HIS A 25 23.37 12.46 -10.69
N PRO A 26 24.23 11.66 -11.34
CA PRO A 26 23.77 10.47 -12.07
C PRO A 26 23.21 9.43 -11.10
N ILE A 27 21.99 9.00 -11.35
CA ILE A 27 21.36 7.91 -10.59
C ILE A 27 21.51 6.63 -11.41
N LYS A 28 22.16 5.63 -10.81
CA LYS A 28 22.22 4.28 -11.40
C LYS A 28 20.83 3.70 -11.50
N SER A 29 20.56 2.90 -12.53
CA SER A 29 19.29 2.20 -12.70
C SER A 29 19.51 0.69 -12.83
N ASN A 30 18.51 -0.08 -12.46
CA ASN A 30 18.46 -1.51 -12.68
C ASN A 30 17.65 -1.83 -13.95
N THR A 31 17.70 -3.07 -14.43
CA THR A 31 16.89 -3.54 -15.57
C THR A 31 15.40 -3.60 -15.27
N GLY A 32 14.99 -3.42 -14.02
CA GLY A 32 13.63 -3.15 -13.57
C GLY A 32 12.63 -4.31 -13.68
N ARG A 33 13.04 -5.51 -14.09
CA ARG A 33 12.10 -6.63 -14.30
C ARG A 33 11.60 -7.28 -13.00
N ARG A 34 12.36 -7.19 -11.90
CA ARG A 34 11.95 -7.76 -10.61
C ARG A 34 11.11 -6.76 -9.85
N ARG A 35 10.00 -7.24 -9.26
CA ARG A 35 9.10 -6.44 -8.45
C ARG A 35 8.75 -7.16 -7.15
N LEU A 36 8.26 -6.42 -6.17
CA LEU A 36 7.57 -6.97 -5.02
C LEU A 36 6.06 -6.89 -5.25
N ASN A 37 5.33 -7.85 -4.71
CA ASN A 37 3.88 -7.77 -4.62
C ASN A 37 3.56 -7.53 -3.14
N ILE A 38 2.97 -6.39 -2.86
CA ILE A 38 2.66 -5.96 -1.50
C ILE A 38 1.16 -5.77 -1.42
N ASN A 39 0.52 -6.56 -0.58
CA ASN A 39 -0.89 -6.42 -0.25
C ASN A 39 -1.00 -5.73 1.10
N GLY A 40 -1.92 -4.77 1.25
CA GLY A 40 -2.00 -4.04 2.50
C GLY A 40 -3.33 -3.37 2.78
N ALA A 41 -3.56 -3.11 4.05
CA ALA A 41 -4.69 -2.33 4.54
C ALA A 41 -4.21 -1.31 5.56
N ILE A 42 -4.68 -0.06 5.45
CA ILE A 42 -4.34 1.01 6.39
C ILE A 42 -5.57 1.44 7.21
N ASP A 43 -5.39 1.51 8.52
CA ASP A 43 -6.32 2.15 9.43
C ASP A 43 -5.93 3.62 9.58
N VAL A 44 -6.71 4.50 8.96
CA VAL A 44 -6.42 5.95 8.94
C VAL A 44 -6.73 6.64 10.28
N GLN A 45 -7.53 6.02 11.13
CA GLN A 45 -7.82 6.56 12.48
C GLN A 45 -6.66 6.25 13.43
N ARG A 46 -6.16 5.02 13.39
CA ARG A 46 -5.05 4.56 14.25
C ARG A 46 -3.67 4.81 13.64
N MET A 47 -3.60 5.17 12.36
CA MET A 47 -2.35 5.28 11.58
C MET A 47 -1.52 4.00 11.61
N SER A 48 -2.18 2.86 11.58
CA SER A 48 -1.54 1.53 11.56
C SER A 48 -1.86 0.80 10.26
N ALA A 49 -0.95 -0.05 9.81
CA ALA A 49 -1.12 -0.79 8.59
C ALA A 49 -0.88 -2.29 8.79
N GLN A 50 -1.68 -3.11 8.10
CA GLN A 50 -1.46 -4.54 7.95
C GLN A 50 -0.88 -4.77 6.56
N ILE A 51 0.34 -5.31 6.49
CA ILE A 51 1.09 -5.44 5.25
C ILE A 51 1.55 -6.88 5.06
N ARG A 52 1.39 -7.38 3.85
CA ARG A 52 1.89 -8.69 3.41
C ARG A 52 2.76 -8.55 2.17
N PHE A 53 3.78 -9.40 2.10
CA PHE A 53 4.60 -9.58 0.91
C PHE A 53 4.28 -10.97 0.36
N ASP A 54 3.57 -11.03 -0.72
CA ASP A 54 3.11 -12.28 -1.32
C ASP A 54 3.79 -12.49 -2.70
N ASP A 55 3.92 -13.75 -3.11
CA ASP A 55 4.47 -14.05 -4.43
C ASP A 55 3.47 -13.67 -5.54
N THR A 56 2.18 -13.78 -5.24
CA THR A 56 1.08 -13.41 -6.12
C THR A 56 -0.01 -12.69 -5.32
N ILE A 57 -0.65 -11.70 -5.93
CA ILE A 57 -1.86 -11.08 -5.37
C ILE A 57 -3.07 -11.74 -6.03
N ASP A 58 -3.79 -12.51 -5.23
CA ASP A 58 -4.96 -13.30 -5.62
C ASP A 58 -5.96 -13.44 -4.46
N ALA A 59 -6.94 -14.34 -4.61
CA ALA A 59 -7.91 -14.61 -3.56
C ALA A 59 -7.27 -15.19 -2.28
N ILE A 60 -6.26 -16.03 -2.42
CA ILE A 60 -5.60 -16.69 -1.27
C ILE A 60 -4.81 -15.66 -0.46
N SER A 61 -3.99 -14.84 -1.12
CA SER A 61 -3.24 -13.77 -0.47
C SER A 61 -4.16 -12.70 0.15
N THR A 62 -5.33 -12.47 -0.45
CA THR A 62 -6.37 -11.58 0.08
C THR A 62 -6.97 -12.14 1.36
N ILE A 63 -7.37 -13.40 1.38
CA ILE A 63 -7.89 -14.07 2.57
C ILE A 63 -6.85 -14.07 3.70
N ALA A 64 -5.59 -14.36 3.37
CA ALA A 64 -4.51 -14.33 4.35
C ALA A 64 -4.27 -12.91 4.95
N LEU A 65 -4.53 -11.83 4.17
CA LEU A 65 -4.52 -10.48 4.71
C LEU A 65 -5.74 -10.24 5.62
N PHE A 66 -6.92 -10.73 5.27
CA PHE A 66 -8.11 -10.63 6.12
C PHE A 66 -7.90 -11.29 7.47
N GLU A 67 -7.38 -12.52 7.49
CA GLU A 67 -7.02 -13.21 8.73
C GLU A 67 -6.03 -12.40 9.58
N GLN A 68 -5.04 -11.78 8.95
CA GLN A 68 -4.09 -10.92 9.65
C GLN A 68 -4.78 -9.70 10.27
N ILE A 69 -5.70 -9.06 9.53
CA ILE A 69 -6.49 -7.92 10.00
C ILE A 69 -7.37 -8.33 11.18
N GLU A 70 -8.06 -9.46 11.11
CA GLU A 70 -8.92 -9.96 12.18
C GLU A 70 -8.13 -10.30 13.45
N ARG A 71 -6.95 -10.94 13.30
CA ARG A 71 -6.04 -11.21 14.43
C ARG A 71 -5.51 -9.93 15.08
N ALA A 72 -5.24 -8.90 14.29
CA ALA A 72 -4.79 -7.60 14.80
C ALA A 72 -5.91 -6.79 15.49
N ASN A 73 -7.18 -7.17 15.28
CA ASN A 73 -8.35 -6.49 15.83
C ASN A 73 -9.29 -7.47 16.58
N PRO A 74 -8.83 -8.14 17.63
CA PRO A 74 -9.59 -9.22 18.28
C PRO A 74 -10.89 -8.75 18.94
N LEU A 75 -10.96 -7.50 19.37
CA LEU A 75 -12.13 -6.91 20.03
C LEU A 75 -13.13 -6.25 19.07
N ALA A 76 -12.79 -6.13 17.80
CA ALA A 76 -13.69 -5.53 16.82
C ALA A 76 -14.81 -6.51 16.48
N LYS A 77 -16.06 -6.09 16.66
CA LYS A 77 -17.23 -6.87 16.25
C LYS A 77 -17.43 -6.86 14.73
N ARG A 78 -17.01 -5.79 14.08
CA ARG A 78 -17.12 -5.57 12.64
C ARG A 78 -15.93 -4.74 12.15
N ILE A 79 -15.40 -5.09 10.98
CA ILE A 79 -14.27 -4.40 10.36
C ILE A 79 -14.66 -4.05 8.93
N THR A 80 -14.94 -2.78 8.67
CA THR A 80 -15.22 -2.31 7.31
C THR A 80 -13.92 -2.05 6.57
N ILE A 81 -13.76 -2.69 5.40
CA ILE A 81 -12.64 -2.51 4.50
C ILE A 81 -13.13 -1.90 3.20
N ILE A 82 -12.59 -0.72 2.88
CA ILE A 82 -12.86 0.00 1.63
C ILE A 82 -11.79 -0.42 0.62
N CYS A 83 -12.20 -0.92 -0.52
CA CYS A 83 -11.30 -1.40 -1.58
C CYS A 83 -11.84 -1.06 -2.97
N ASP A 84 -10.99 -1.22 -3.97
CA ASP A 84 -11.38 -1.11 -5.38
C ASP A 84 -12.17 -2.34 -5.86
N ASN A 85 -12.47 -2.40 -7.15
CA ASN A 85 -13.23 -3.47 -7.77
C ASN A 85 -12.34 -4.58 -8.37
N ALA A 86 -11.15 -4.84 -7.84
CA ALA A 86 -10.29 -5.90 -8.36
C ALA A 86 -10.99 -7.27 -8.31
N ARG A 87 -10.81 -8.06 -9.38
CA ARG A 87 -11.56 -9.32 -9.58
C ARG A 87 -11.36 -10.33 -8.44
N TYR A 88 -10.17 -10.36 -7.84
CA TYR A 88 -9.87 -11.32 -6.76
C TYR A 88 -10.65 -11.01 -5.48
N TYR A 89 -11.05 -9.75 -5.21
CA TYR A 89 -11.92 -9.41 -4.09
C TYR A 89 -13.35 -9.94 -4.26
N ARG A 90 -13.77 -10.18 -5.49
CA ARG A 90 -15.10 -10.69 -5.85
C ARG A 90 -15.08 -12.19 -6.18
N SER A 91 -14.00 -12.89 -5.88
CA SER A 91 -13.89 -14.32 -6.14
C SER A 91 -14.79 -15.12 -5.19
N LYS A 92 -15.19 -16.33 -5.64
CA LYS A 92 -16.00 -17.24 -4.82
C LYS A 92 -15.34 -17.55 -3.49
N ALA A 93 -14.02 -17.82 -3.48
CA ALA A 93 -13.28 -18.14 -2.27
C ALA A 93 -13.30 -16.97 -1.24
N VAL A 94 -13.17 -15.72 -1.71
CA VAL A 94 -13.29 -14.55 -0.83
C VAL A 94 -14.71 -14.41 -0.30
N SER A 95 -15.74 -14.61 -1.13
CA SER A 95 -17.14 -14.55 -0.69
C SER A 95 -17.44 -15.59 0.37
N GLU A 96 -17.00 -16.83 0.17
CA GLU A 96 -17.18 -17.93 1.15
C GLU A 96 -16.47 -17.66 2.48
N TYR A 97 -15.27 -17.06 2.44
CA TYR A 97 -14.55 -16.64 3.64
C TYR A 97 -15.34 -15.56 4.42
N LEU A 98 -15.89 -14.58 3.70
CA LEU A 98 -16.60 -13.46 4.33
C LEU A 98 -17.90 -13.86 5.02
N GLU A 99 -18.54 -14.97 4.65
CA GLU A 99 -19.76 -15.47 5.31
C GLU A 99 -19.58 -15.73 6.81
N ASN A 100 -18.36 -16.10 7.23
CA ASN A 100 -18.03 -16.39 8.63
C ASN A 100 -16.99 -15.40 9.21
N SER A 101 -16.76 -14.27 8.56
CA SER A 101 -15.78 -13.26 8.92
C SER A 101 -16.45 -12.02 9.54
N ARG A 102 -15.69 -11.28 10.33
CA ARG A 102 -16.10 -9.96 10.85
C ARG A 102 -15.84 -8.82 9.85
N ILE A 103 -15.33 -9.14 8.66
CA ILE A 103 -14.97 -8.19 7.65
C ILE A 103 -16.16 -7.94 6.70
N ASP A 104 -16.46 -6.67 6.46
CA ASP A 104 -17.36 -6.21 5.42
C ASP A 104 -16.60 -5.43 4.37
N LEU A 105 -16.70 -5.83 3.11
CA LEU A 105 -16.11 -5.11 2.01
C LEU A 105 -17.04 -4.01 1.50
N LEU A 106 -16.52 -2.80 1.43
CA LEU A 106 -17.15 -1.67 0.77
C LEU A 106 -16.37 -1.35 -0.50
N PHE A 107 -16.98 -1.61 -1.65
CA PHE A 107 -16.36 -1.35 -2.93
C PHE A 107 -16.51 0.10 -3.34
N LEU A 108 -15.40 0.72 -3.74
CA LEU A 108 -15.42 2.07 -4.31
C LEU A 108 -16.10 2.08 -5.68
N PRO A 109 -16.71 3.22 -6.07
CA PRO A 109 -17.19 3.39 -7.43
C PRO A 109 -16.06 3.14 -8.46
N PRO A 110 -16.39 2.62 -9.64
CA PRO A 110 -15.41 2.49 -10.72
C PRO A 110 -14.73 3.84 -11.02
N TYR A 111 -13.44 3.78 -11.38
CA TYR A 111 -12.64 4.96 -11.76
C TYR A 111 -12.51 6.06 -10.68
N SER A 112 -12.57 5.69 -9.41
CA SER A 112 -12.45 6.64 -8.29
C SER A 112 -11.22 6.35 -7.39
N PRO A 113 -10.00 6.27 -7.93
CA PRO A 113 -8.81 5.95 -7.15
C PRO A 113 -8.50 7.00 -6.08
N ASN A 114 -8.83 8.27 -6.33
CA ASN A 114 -8.63 9.36 -5.38
C ASN A 114 -9.40 9.17 -4.05
N LEU A 115 -10.44 8.34 -4.03
CA LEU A 115 -11.19 8.00 -2.83
C LEU A 115 -10.51 6.89 -2.00
N ASN A 116 -9.58 6.14 -2.58
CA ASN A 116 -8.85 5.12 -1.85
C ASN A 116 -7.61 5.71 -1.17
N LEU A 117 -7.71 6.03 0.12
CA LEU A 117 -6.63 6.69 0.86
C LEU A 117 -5.33 5.86 0.90
N ILE A 118 -5.40 4.55 0.72
CA ILE A 118 -4.20 3.71 0.68
C ILE A 118 -3.32 4.03 -0.54
N GLU A 119 -3.86 4.58 -1.62
CA GLU A 119 -3.05 5.01 -2.75
C GLU A 119 -2.12 6.17 -2.39
N ARG A 120 -2.58 7.10 -1.55
CA ARG A 120 -1.74 8.16 -0.99
C ARG A 120 -0.64 7.57 -0.10
N PHE A 121 -0.97 6.53 0.67
CA PHE A 121 0.00 5.79 1.47
C PHE A 121 1.04 5.08 0.60
N TRP A 122 0.63 4.41 -0.49
CA TRP A 122 1.56 3.80 -1.44
C TRP A 122 2.46 4.82 -2.13
N LYS A 123 1.92 5.98 -2.48
CA LYS A 123 2.73 7.08 -3.04
C LYS A 123 3.78 7.58 -2.03
N PHE A 124 3.37 7.72 -0.77
CA PHE A 124 4.29 8.09 0.31
C PHE A 124 5.39 7.04 0.51
N PHE A 125 5.02 5.77 0.62
CA PHE A 125 5.96 4.65 0.70
C PHE A 125 6.99 4.68 -0.44
N LYS A 126 6.52 4.74 -1.69
CA LYS A 126 7.40 4.81 -2.86
C LYS A 126 8.34 6.01 -2.80
N ARG A 127 7.86 7.14 -2.33
CA ARG A 127 8.67 8.35 -2.17
C ARG A 127 9.78 8.20 -1.12
N GLN A 128 9.52 7.47 -0.03
CA GLN A 128 10.53 7.25 1.01
C GLN A 128 11.57 6.19 0.62
N VAL A 129 11.19 5.19 -0.18
CA VAL A 129 12.03 4.02 -0.44
C VAL A 129 12.65 4.01 -1.82
N LEU A 130 11.94 4.53 -2.85
CA LEU A 130 12.34 4.36 -4.25
C LEU A 130 12.84 5.67 -4.90
N TYR A 131 12.32 6.82 -4.48
CA TYR A 131 12.64 8.07 -5.16
C TYR A 131 14.10 8.45 -4.92
N ASN A 132 14.87 8.49 -6.04
CA ASN A 132 16.31 8.76 -6.06
C ASN A 132 17.16 7.77 -5.22
N HIS A 133 16.62 6.59 -4.88
CA HIS A 133 17.36 5.54 -4.17
C HIS A 133 17.66 4.38 -5.11
N TYR A 134 18.95 4.09 -5.27
CA TYR A 134 19.44 2.92 -6.00
C TYR A 134 19.79 1.79 -5.03
N TYR A 135 19.33 0.59 -5.33
CA TYR A 135 19.67 -0.64 -4.62
C TYR A 135 20.32 -1.60 -5.62
N GLU A 136 21.56 -1.97 -5.39
CA GLU A 136 22.27 -2.88 -6.29
C GLU A 136 21.64 -4.26 -6.25
N ALA A 137 21.49 -4.85 -5.06
CA ALA A 137 20.86 -6.15 -4.90
C ALA A 137 19.35 -6.05 -4.62
N PHE A 138 18.58 -6.98 -5.20
CA PHE A 138 17.14 -7.09 -4.93
C PHE A 138 16.80 -7.29 -3.45
N ASN A 139 17.70 -7.96 -2.73
CA ASN A 139 17.50 -8.25 -1.32
C ASN A 139 17.60 -6.97 -0.48
N ASP A 140 18.50 -6.05 -0.82
CA ASP A 140 18.64 -4.77 -0.16
C ASP A 140 17.38 -3.89 -0.38
N TYR A 141 16.89 -3.88 -1.61
CA TYR A 141 15.63 -3.25 -1.97
C TYR A 141 14.45 -3.83 -1.16
N LYS A 142 14.32 -5.18 -1.10
CA LYS A 142 13.28 -5.85 -0.33
C LYS A 142 13.37 -5.52 1.17
N ASN A 143 14.60 -5.47 1.70
CA ASN A 143 14.84 -5.13 3.10
C ASN A 143 14.51 -3.66 3.40
N ALA A 144 14.80 -2.74 2.49
CA ALA A 144 14.43 -1.34 2.60
C ALA A 144 12.89 -1.16 2.64
N CYS A 145 12.17 -1.87 1.75
CA CYS A 145 10.71 -1.89 1.78
C CYS A 145 10.17 -2.42 3.12
N LYS A 146 10.69 -3.55 3.61
CA LYS A 146 10.27 -4.13 4.89
C LYS A 146 10.57 -3.22 6.07
N ARG A 147 11.72 -2.55 6.04
CA ARG A 147 12.13 -1.60 7.08
C ARG A 147 11.17 -0.43 7.17
N PHE A 148 10.76 0.15 6.04
CA PHE A 148 9.78 1.24 6.02
C PHE A 148 8.50 0.86 6.79
N PHE A 149 7.93 -0.32 6.54
CA PHE A 149 6.70 -0.75 7.22
C PHE A 149 6.91 -1.09 8.69
N ARG A 150 8.08 -1.59 9.07
CA ARG A 150 8.42 -1.85 10.47
C ARG A 150 8.61 -0.56 11.27
N GLU A 151 9.10 0.49 10.62
CA GLU A 151 9.36 1.79 11.22
C GLU A 151 8.21 2.79 10.96
N LEU A 152 7.00 2.29 10.66
CA LEU A 152 5.86 3.10 10.27
C LEU A 152 5.51 4.18 11.32
N ASP A 153 5.69 3.87 12.59
CA ASP A 153 5.41 4.78 13.71
C ASP A 153 6.21 6.09 13.60
N SER A 154 7.43 6.04 13.07
CA SER A 154 8.26 7.24 12.85
C SER A 154 7.66 8.21 11.82
N TYR A 155 6.77 7.73 10.96
CA TYR A 155 6.11 8.51 9.91
C TYR A 155 4.71 9.00 10.28
N ILE A 156 4.17 8.64 11.45
CA ILE A 156 2.80 8.99 11.86
C ILE A 156 2.49 10.50 11.73
N PRO A 157 3.35 11.44 12.16
CA PRO A 157 3.04 12.87 12.01
C PRO A 157 2.82 13.28 10.55
N ARG A 158 3.63 12.73 9.63
CA ARG A 158 3.52 13.00 8.19
C ARG A 158 2.32 12.29 7.56
N LEU A 159 2.01 11.08 8.00
CA LEU A 159 0.86 10.31 7.54
C LEU A 159 -0.46 10.97 7.94
N ARG A 160 -0.56 11.53 9.14
CA ARG A 160 -1.74 12.27 9.60
C ARG A 160 -2.08 13.46 8.70
N SER A 161 -1.09 14.18 8.19
CA SER A 161 -1.33 15.30 7.27
C SER A 161 -1.65 14.85 5.86
N LEU A 162 -1.21 13.63 5.46
CA LEU A 162 -1.39 13.11 4.11
C LEU A 162 -2.71 12.33 3.94
N LEU A 163 -3.08 11.56 4.95
CA LEU A 163 -4.24 10.66 4.93
C LEU A 163 -5.47 11.34 5.55
N THR A 164 -5.72 12.58 5.14
CA THR A 164 -6.93 13.31 5.53
C THR A 164 -8.11 12.86 4.69
N GLU A 165 -9.30 12.79 5.31
CA GLU A 165 -10.56 12.46 4.65
C GLU A 165 -11.15 13.63 3.85
N ASN A 166 -10.36 14.67 3.60
CA ASN A 166 -10.77 15.80 2.76
C ASN A 166 -10.77 15.36 1.29
N PHE A 167 -11.92 14.92 0.83
CA PHE A 167 -12.16 14.60 -0.57
C PHE A 167 -12.68 15.85 -1.27
N GLU A 168 -12.01 16.31 -2.31
CA GLU A 168 -12.56 17.32 -3.21
C GLU A 168 -13.65 16.68 -4.05
N ILE A 169 -14.89 17.13 -3.86
CA ILE A 169 -16.00 16.79 -4.75
C ILE A 169 -15.87 17.74 -5.94
N ILE A 170 -15.31 17.24 -7.04
CA ILE A 170 -15.36 17.97 -8.31
C ILE A 170 -16.78 17.82 -8.82
N GLY A 171 -17.61 18.86 -8.55
CA GLY A 171 -18.94 18.95 -9.14
C GLY A 171 -18.84 19.14 -10.65
N ASN A 172 -19.71 18.46 -11.39
CA ASN A 172 -19.93 18.70 -12.81
C ASN A 172 -20.40 20.12 -13.06
#